data_55d2fbb73f5ab85c1b69a1cb482f18db
#
_entry.id   55d2fbb73f5ab85c1b69a1cb482f18db
#
_cell.length_a   1.000
_cell.length_b   1.000
_cell.length_c   1.000
_cell.angle_alpha   90.00
_cell.angle_beta   90.00
_cell.angle_gamma   90.00
#
_symmetry.space_group_name_H-M   'P 1'
#
loop_
_entity.id
_entity.type
_entity.pdbx_description
1 polymer ?
#
loop_
_entity_poly.entity_id
_entity_poly.type
_entity_poly.pdbx_seq_one_letter_code
_entity_poly.pdbx_strand_id
1 'polypeptide(L)'
;VTISGTDYTGLTKGGFFDFNSTNVYKAEQTVKLGELFRDGKIKDGDEFFFYDVWHPGVISLKYMIDLGKIDCKIYGIMHAGSYDETDILGMNKLYLWADSFEKSIFKACDKVFVASNYHKDMILRQRSAQTYSTGLPFCFDDLEKYKILSSQKENIFVFPHRLSPDKQPEIFDDLKEMFPDYDFIKTGDLDLSKPEYYKLLAKSKFQFSCSLHENWGISVFESMFLGCVPIIPDRCSYREMYGRDLVYESIWTYSPKHWKQYKDHLKTYITMVMLQYDEYYTRTQLRMERVKKYYCDWDRIEEEMI
;
A
#
# COMPACT_ATOMS: atom_id res chain seq x y z
N VAL A 1 17.63 -0.71 18.03
CA VAL A 1 18.69 -1.09 17.06
C VAL A 1 18.03 -1.54 15.78
N THR A 2 18.49 -1.05 14.61
CA THR A 2 18.01 -1.47 13.29
C THR A 2 18.86 -2.63 12.78
N ILE A 3 18.18 -3.72 12.34
CA ILE A 3 18.82 -4.88 11.72
C ILE A 3 18.51 -4.81 10.21
N SER A 4 19.50 -4.45 9.40
CA SER A 4 19.38 -4.33 7.95
C SER A 4 20.18 -5.41 7.23
N GLY A 5 19.70 -5.92 6.11
CA GLY A 5 20.50 -6.65 5.13
C GLY A 5 21.37 -5.69 4.30
N THR A 6 22.10 -6.22 3.35
CA THR A 6 22.78 -5.42 2.32
C THR A 6 21.75 -4.87 1.33
N ASP A 7 21.77 -3.58 1.14
CA ASP A 7 20.90 -2.93 0.17
C ASP A 7 21.50 -3.08 -1.24
N TYR A 8 20.89 -3.93 -2.04
CA TYR A 8 21.28 -4.14 -3.45
C TYR A 8 20.52 -3.20 -4.40
N THR A 9 20.22 -2.00 -3.97
CA THR A 9 19.32 -1.06 -4.56
C THR A 9 19.33 -0.98 -6.09
N GLY A 10 18.37 -1.60 -6.65
CA GLY A 10 17.63 -1.06 -7.77
C GLY A 10 16.16 -1.09 -7.38
N LEU A 11 15.54 0.05 -7.20
CA LEU A 11 14.09 0.09 -7.24
C LEU A 11 13.68 -0.56 -8.54
N THR A 12 12.93 -1.67 -8.49
CA THR A 12 12.41 -2.35 -9.68
C THR A 12 11.40 -1.43 -10.35
N LYS A 13 11.85 -0.76 -11.40
CA LYS A 13 11.02 0.12 -12.21
C LYS A 13 9.95 -0.72 -12.91
N GLY A 14 8.68 -0.40 -12.65
CA GLY A 14 7.54 -1.05 -13.31
C GLY A 14 7.30 -2.52 -12.99
N GLY A 15 8.14 -3.14 -12.16
CA GLY A 15 8.01 -4.51 -11.71
C GLY A 15 7.37 -4.61 -10.33
N PHE A 16 7.07 -5.85 -9.92
CA PHE A 16 6.72 -6.12 -8.53
C PHE A 16 8.01 -6.08 -7.70
N PHE A 17 8.46 -6.97 -6.99
CA PHE A 17 9.75 -6.94 -6.29
C PHE A 17 10.89 -7.48 -7.14
N ASP A 18 12.11 -7.03 -6.90
CA ASP A 18 13.27 -7.88 -7.13
C ASP A 18 13.29 -8.96 -6.05
N PHE A 19 12.61 -10.08 -6.33
CA PHE A 19 12.50 -11.18 -5.37
C PHE A 19 13.85 -11.75 -4.95
N ASN A 20 14.84 -11.76 -5.84
CA ASN A 20 16.15 -12.32 -5.54
C ASN A 20 16.88 -11.46 -4.52
N SER A 21 17.01 -10.17 -4.78
CA SER A 21 17.69 -9.23 -3.86
C SER A 21 16.93 -9.08 -2.53
N THR A 22 15.59 -9.06 -2.57
CA THR A 22 14.77 -9.04 -1.34
C THR A 22 14.99 -10.28 -0.49
N ASN A 23 15.10 -11.46 -1.09
CA ASN A 23 15.36 -12.69 -0.35
C ASN A 23 16.76 -12.73 0.26
N VAL A 24 17.80 -12.24 -0.47
CA VAL A 24 19.15 -12.08 0.09
C VAL A 24 19.13 -11.11 1.28
N TYR A 25 18.49 -9.96 1.14
CA TYR A 25 18.35 -8.99 2.21
C TYR A 25 17.72 -9.61 3.48
N LYS A 26 16.59 -10.31 3.33
CA LYS A 26 15.89 -10.98 4.45
C LYS A 26 16.72 -12.12 5.06
N ALA A 27 17.47 -12.85 4.25
CA ALA A 27 18.36 -13.90 4.73
C ALA A 27 19.50 -13.35 5.58
N GLU A 28 20.11 -12.23 5.15
CA GLU A 28 21.16 -11.56 5.91
C GLU A 28 20.64 -10.98 7.23
N GLN A 29 19.43 -10.43 7.27
CA GLN A 29 18.78 -10.04 8.53
C GLN A 29 18.61 -11.23 9.47
N THR A 30 18.22 -12.40 8.94
CA THR A 30 18.10 -13.63 9.75
C THR A 30 19.44 -14.10 10.29
N VAL A 31 20.52 -14.00 9.51
CA VAL A 31 21.89 -14.29 9.98
C VAL A 31 22.26 -13.37 11.13
N LYS A 32 22.05 -12.06 10.99
CA LYS A 32 22.35 -11.09 12.05
C LYS A 32 21.56 -11.33 13.33
N LEU A 33 20.29 -11.75 13.24
CA LEU A 33 19.52 -12.19 14.41
C LEU A 33 20.20 -13.37 15.12
N GLY A 34 20.63 -14.38 14.37
CA GLY A 34 21.36 -15.52 14.92
C GLY A 34 22.68 -15.13 15.60
N GLU A 35 23.40 -14.17 15.03
CA GLU A 35 24.63 -13.62 15.63
C GLU A 35 24.35 -12.90 16.96
N LEU A 36 23.29 -12.09 17.02
CA LEU A 36 22.88 -11.42 18.26
C LEU A 36 22.54 -12.42 19.37
N PHE A 37 21.90 -13.54 19.03
CA PHE A 37 21.65 -14.63 19.96
C PHE A 37 22.95 -15.30 20.42
N ARG A 38 23.80 -15.70 19.49
CA ARG A 38 25.10 -16.34 19.78
C ARG A 38 25.95 -15.47 20.71
N ASP A 39 25.94 -14.16 20.48
CA ASP A 39 26.74 -13.19 21.25
C ASP A 39 26.05 -12.79 22.56
N GLY A 40 24.92 -13.39 22.91
CA GLY A 40 24.19 -13.13 24.14
C GLY A 40 23.70 -11.68 24.26
N LYS A 41 23.41 -11.02 23.14
CA LYS A 41 22.96 -9.62 23.11
C LYS A 41 21.43 -9.49 23.23
N ILE A 42 20.69 -10.55 23.01
CA ILE A 42 19.23 -10.58 23.17
C ILE A 42 18.91 -10.98 24.62
N LYS A 43 18.04 -10.21 25.26
CA LYS A 43 17.69 -10.32 26.69
C LYS A 43 16.19 -10.40 26.90
N ASP A 44 15.80 -10.85 28.10
CA ASP A 44 14.41 -10.75 28.55
C ASP A 44 13.93 -9.30 28.49
N GLY A 45 12.74 -9.11 27.95
CA GLY A 45 12.11 -7.81 27.76
C GLY A 45 12.46 -7.13 26.44
N ASP A 46 13.31 -7.73 25.59
CA ASP A 46 13.56 -7.17 24.24
C ASP A 46 12.33 -7.32 23.34
N GLU A 47 12.08 -6.27 22.55
CA GLU A 47 10.99 -6.21 21.58
C GLU A 47 11.51 -6.14 20.15
N PHE A 48 10.94 -6.94 19.28
CA PHE A 48 11.30 -7.01 17.87
C PHE A 48 10.14 -6.53 17.01
N PHE A 49 10.40 -5.57 16.14
CA PHE A 49 9.41 -5.05 15.20
C PHE A 49 9.84 -5.35 13.76
N PHE A 50 9.02 -6.13 13.04
CA PHE A 50 9.21 -6.40 11.61
C PHE A 50 8.36 -5.46 10.77
N TYR A 51 9.00 -4.64 9.94
CA TYR A 51 8.28 -3.77 8.99
C TYR A 51 7.55 -4.55 7.89
N ASP A 52 7.90 -5.84 7.70
CA ASP A 52 7.16 -6.80 6.90
C ASP A 52 7.28 -8.18 7.56
N VAL A 53 6.18 -8.69 8.12
CA VAL A 53 6.18 -10.00 8.82
C VAL A 53 6.16 -11.18 7.85
N TRP A 54 5.94 -10.97 6.56
CA TRP A 54 6.12 -12.02 5.56
C TRP A 54 7.61 -12.30 5.33
N HIS A 55 8.28 -12.78 6.40
CA HIS A 55 9.72 -12.84 6.55
C HIS A 55 10.13 -14.12 7.29
N PRO A 56 11.00 -14.97 6.70
CA PRO A 56 11.46 -16.21 7.36
C PRO A 56 12.09 -15.99 8.75
N GLY A 57 12.72 -14.84 8.95
CA GLY A 57 13.35 -14.45 10.21
C GLY A 57 12.39 -14.40 11.40
N VAL A 58 11.09 -14.17 11.17
CA VAL A 58 10.07 -14.23 12.25
C VAL A 58 10.04 -15.62 12.88
N ILE A 59 9.97 -16.65 12.05
CA ILE A 59 9.95 -18.03 12.52
C ILE A 59 11.28 -18.44 13.15
N SER A 60 12.40 -18.01 12.55
CA SER A 60 13.74 -18.26 13.09
C SER A 60 13.92 -17.59 14.45
N LEU A 61 13.48 -16.33 14.61
CA LEU A 61 13.51 -15.60 15.87
C LEU A 61 12.67 -16.32 16.95
N LYS A 62 11.42 -16.69 16.61
CA LYS A 62 10.53 -17.40 17.55
C LYS A 62 11.14 -18.72 18.02
N TYR A 63 11.74 -19.49 17.09
CA TYR A 63 12.45 -20.71 17.43
C TYR A 63 13.60 -20.49 18.42
N MET A 64 14.42 -19.45 18.20
CA MET A 64 15.54 -19.14 19.09
C MET A 64 15.09 -18.67 20.48
N ILE A 65 14.05 -17.81 20.54
CA ILE A 65 13.44 -17.31 21.78
C ILE A 65 12.92 -18.49 22.62
N ASP A 66 12.12 -19.35 22.03
CA ASP A 66 11.46 -20.47 22.74
C ASP A 66 12.50 -21.48 23.28
N LEU A 67 13.51 -21.83 22.47
CA LEU A 67 14.58 -22.73 22.93
C LEU A 67 15.50 -22.07 23.96
N GLY A 68 15.78 -20.79 23.80
CA GLY A 68 16.59 -20.02 24.75
C GLY A 68 15.86 -19.69 26.04
N LYS A 69 14.54 -19.89 26.08
CA LYS A 69 13.66 -19.50 27.19
C LYS A 69 13.83 -18.02 27.56
N ILE A 70 13.94 -17.16 26.54
CA ILE A 70 14.08 -15.71 26.67
C ILE A 70 12.70 -15.10 26.48
N ASP A 71 12.28 -14.22 27.39
CA ASP A 71 10.98 -13.54 27.29
C ASP A 71 11.12 -12.29 26.39
N CYS A 72 10.80 -12.44 25.09
CA CYS A 72 10.80 -11.38 24.10
C CYS A 72 9.45 -11.26 23.42
N LYS A 73 9.15 -10.08 22.88
CA LYS A 73 7.95 -9.82 22.09
C LYS A 73 8.28 -9.67 20.60
N ILE A 74 7.39 -10.16 19.75
CA ILE A 74 7.50 -10.06 18.30
C ILE A 74 6.29 -9.34 17.75
N TYR A 75 6.52 -8.21 17.11
CA TYR A 75 5.52 -7.37 16.47
C TYR A 75 5.85 -7.16 14.99
N GLY A 76 4.88 -6.77 14.20
CA GLY A 76 5.18 -6.27 12.87
C GLY A 76 3.96 -6.09 11.98
N ILE A 77 4.22 -5.62 10.76
CA ILE A 77 3.19 -5.25 9.79
C ILE A 77 3.05 -6.34 8.72
N MET A 78 1.81 -6.77 8.46
CA MET A 78 1.47 -7.60 7.31
C MET A 78 0.98 -6.69 6.18
N HIS A 79 1.71 -6.64 5.07
CA HIS A 79 1.35 -5.81 3.91
C HIS A 79 0.45 -6.54 2.92
N ALA A 80 0.72 -7.82 2.68
CA ALA A 80 0.00 -8.68 1.75
C ALA A 80 0.24 -10.14 2.08
N GLY A 81 -0.54 -11.03 1.47
CA GLY A 81 -0.36 -12.47 1.66
C GLY A 81 -1.12 -13.28 0.63
N SER A 82 -0.84 -14.58 0.59
CA SER A 82 -1.45 -15.52 -0.36
C SER A 82 -2.95 -15.76 -0.14
N TYR A 83 -3.50 -15.23 0.94
CA TYR A 83 -4.95 -15.23 1.23
C TYR A 83 -5.74 -14.26 0.34
N ASP A 84 -5.09 -13.30 -0.30
CA ASP A 84 -5.72 -12.39 -1.26
C ASP A 84 -5.55 -12.93 -2.68
N GLU A 85 -6.65 -13.33 -3.30
CA GLU A 85 -6.67 -13.88 -4.67
C GLU A 85 -6.24 -12.86 -5.72
N THR A 86 -6.30 -11.56 -5.40
CA THR A 86 -5.92 -10.47 -6.30
C THR A 86 -4.47 -9.98 -6.08
N ASP A 87 -3.84 -10.40 -4.99
CA ASP A 87 -2.39 -10.23 -4.78
C ASP A 87 -1.58 -11.18 -5.66
N ILE A 88 -0.33 -10.81 -5.97
CA ILE A 88 0.55 -11.66 -6.78
C ILE A 88 0.79 -13.04 -6.16
N LEU A 89 0.81 -13.13 -4.83
CA LEU A 89 0.99 -14.40 -4.12
C LEU A 89 -0.24 -15.30 -4.30
N GLY A 90 -1.45 -14.73 -4.23
CA GLY A 90 -2.70 -15.43 -4.48
C GLY A 90 -2.86 -15.81 -5.94
N MET A 91 -2.63 -14.89 -6.88
CA MET A 91 -2.72 -15.13 -8.33
C MET A 91 -1.78 -16.27 -8.78
N ASN A 92 -0.59 -16.38 -8.19
CA ASN A 92 0.36 -17.48 -8.46
C ASN A 92 0.07 -18.75 -7.65
N LYS A 93 -1.07 -18.80 -6.96
CA LYS A 93 -1.50 -19.97 -6.16
C LYS A 93 -0.52 -20.38 -5.06
N LEU A 94 0.26 -19.43 -4.53
CA LEU A 94 1.22 -19.72 -3.46
C LEU A 94 0.52 -20.14 -2.16
N TYR A 95 -0.78 -19.87 -2.01
CA TYR A 95 -1.58 -20.32 -0.88
C TYR A 95 -1.51 -21.86 -0.65
N LEU A 96 -1.17 -22.65 -1.68
CA LEU A 96 -1.03 -24.10 -1.56
C LEU A 96 0.01 -24.53 -0.51
N TRP A 97 1.03 -23.70 -0.27
CA TRP A 97 2.02 -23.92 0.78
C TRP A 97 2.14 -22.75 1.76
N ALA A 98 1.97 -21.51 1.28
CA ALA A 98 2.13 -20.30 2.07
C ALA A 98 1.06 -20.14 3.16
N ASP A 99 -0.10 -20.79 3.03
CA ASP A 99 -1.13 -20.85 4.08
C ASP A 99 -0.55 -21.30 5.43
N SER A 100 0.24 -22.36 5.44
CA SER A 100 0.87 -22.87 6.66
C SER A 100 1.95 -21.91 7.18
N PHE A 101 2.72 -21.30 6.28
CA PHE A 101 3.74 -20.32 6.64
C PHE A 101 3.10 -19.07 7.27
N GLU A 102 2.07 -18.51 6.64
CA GLU A 102 1.34 -17.35 7.16
C GLU A 102 0.68 -17.62 8.51
N LYS A 103 0.05 -18.80 8.67
CA LYS A 103 -0.49 -19.23 9.98
C LYS A 103 0.60 -19.35 11.05
N SER A 104 1.79 -19.77 10.68
CA SER A 104 2.93 -19.85 11.61
C SER A 104 3.41 -18.44 12.02
N ILE A 105 3.47 -17.50 11.08
CA ILE A 105 3.78 -16.09 11.36
C ILE A 105 2.78 -15.50 12.36
N PHE A 106 1.47 -15.64 12.12
CA PHE A 106 0.44 -15.14 13.03
C PHE A 106 0.50 -15.74 14.43
N LYS A 107 1.00 -16.98 14.55
CA LYS A 107 1.20 -17.63 15.86
C LYS A 107 2.51 -17.23 16.52
N ALA A 108 3.51 -16.89 15.74
CA ALA A 108 4.83 -16.50 16.25
C ALA A 108 4.88 -15.08 16.76
N CYS A 109 4.09 -14.18 16.16
CA CYS A 109 3.99 -12.79 16.58
C CYS A 109 3.02 -12.62 17.76
N ASP A 110 3.37 -11.75 18.70
CA ASP A 110 2.47 -11.30 19.76
C ASP A 110 1.34 -10.43 19.22
N LYS A 111 1.64 -9.49 18.32
CA LYS A 111 0.63 -8.72 17.57
C LYS A 111 1.09 -8.51 16.14
N VAL A 112 0.13 -8.57 15.20
CA VAL A 112 0.34 -8.26 13.77
C VAL A 112 -0.55 -7.09 13.39
N PHE A 113 0.06 -6.06 12.83
CA PHE A 113 -0.59 -4.84 12.39
C PHE A 113 -0.89 -4.87 10.90
N VAL A 114 -1.95 -4.20 10.52
CA VAL A 114 -2.38 -4.05 9.12
C VAL A 114 -2.79 -2.63 8.80
N ALA A 115 -2.71 -2.27 7.54
CA ALA A 115 -2.93 -0.92 7.07
C ALA A 115 -4.39 -0.43 7.14
N SER A 116 -5.37 -1.35 7.10
CA SER A 116 -6.80 -0.99 7.01
C SER A 116 -7.69 -2.08 7.60
N ASN A 117 -8.92 -1.73 7.96
CA ASN A 117 -9.92 -2.72 8.38
C ASN A 117 -10.32 -3.65 7.23
N TYR A 118 -10.31 -3.17 5.98
CA TYR A 118 -10.48 -4.01 4.81
C TYR A 118 -9.49 -5.18 4.80
N HIS A 119 -8.20 -4.91 5.02
CA HIS A 119 -7.15 -5.92 5.08
C HIS A 119 -7.31 -6.85 6.30
N LYS A 120 -7.62 -6.26 7.47
CA LYS A 120 -7.93 -7.02 8.70
C LYS A 120 -9.05 -8.04 8.47
N ASP A 121 -10.16 -7.61 7.88
CA ASP A 121 -11.32 -8.46 7.62
C ASP A 121 -10.99 -9.59 6.63
N MET A 122 -10.16 -9.32 5.64
CA MET A 122 -9.68 -10.31 4.69
C MET A 122 -8.87 -11.41 5.38
N ILE A 123 -7.91 -11.02 6.23
CA ILE A 123 -7.11 -11.98 7.02
C ILE A 123 -8.00 -12.80 7.95
N LEU A 124 -8.92 -12.14 8.65
CA LEU A 124 -9.82 -12.83 9.57
C LEU A 124 -10.64 -13.92 8.87
N ARG A 125 -11.17 -13.63 7.67
CA ARG A 125 -11.96 -14.61 6.90
C ARG A 125 -11.13 -15.77 6.38
N GLN A 126 -9.91 -15.52 5.92
CA GLN A 126 -9.10 -16.49 5.19
C GLN A 126 -8.09 -17.23 6.08
N ARG A 127 -7.61 -16.60 7.15
CA ARG A 127 -6.59 -17.16 8.06
C ARG A 127 -7.09 -17.33 9.49
N SER A 128 -8.25 -16.78 9.84
CA SER A 128 -8.79 -16.78 11.21
C SER A 128 -7.79 -16.24 12.23
N ALA A 129 -6.97 -15.27 11.82
CA ALA A 129 -5.92 -14.67 12.62
C ALA A 129 -6.32 -13.28 13.12
N GLN A 130 -6.02 -13.02 14.40
CA GLN A 130 -6.27 -11.69 14.97
C GLN A 130 -5.20 -10.71 14.49
N THR A 131 -5.65 -9.56 13.99
CA THR A 131 -4.79 -8.45 13.54
C THR A 131 -5.35 -7.12 14.02
N TYR A 132 -4.49 -6.11 14.06
CA TYR A 132 -4.81 -4.75 14.54
C TYR A 132 -4.70 -3.77 13.38
N SER A 133 -5.78 -3.03 13.10
CA SER A 133 -5.78 -2.02 12.02
C SER A 133 -5.26 -0.70 12.56
N THR A 134 -4.01 -0.40 12.27
CA THR A 134 -3.31 0.80 12.77
C THR A 134 -2.96 1.81 11.67
N GLY A 135 -3.15 1.46 10.40
CA GLY A 135 -2.61 2.23 9.30
C GLY A 135 -1.16 1.83 8.97
N LEU A 136 -0.51 2.65 8.16
CA LEU A 136 0.93 2.56 7.87
C LEU A 136 1.59 3.87 8.26
N PRO A 137 2.61 3.85 9.14
CA PRO A 137 3.38 5.04 9.46
C PRO A 137 4.00 5.64 8.21
N PHE A 138 3.85 6.94 8.02
CA PHE A 138 4.28 7.64 6.83
C PHE A 138 5.01 8.94 7.18
N CYS A 139 6.22 9.13 6.61
CA CYS A 139 6.95 10.38 6.75
C CYS A 139 6.50 11.39 5.69
N PHE A 140 5.92 12.50 6.13
CA PHE A 140 5.38 13.54 5.25
C PHE A 140 6.42 14.54 4.76
N ASP A 141 7.51 14.71 5.48
CA ASP A 141 8.51 15.76 5.23
C ASP A 141 9.08 15.70 3.81
N ASP A 142 9.24 14.49 3.30
CA ASP A 142 9.75 14.29 1.94
C ASP A 142 8.76 14.71 0.85
N LEU A 143 7.46 14.71 1.13
CA LEU A 143 6.42 15.10 0.19
C LEU A 143 6.03 16.57 0.33
N GLU A 144 6.03 17.13 1.54
CA GLU A 144 5.53 18.48 1.82
C GLU A 144 6.20 19.55 0.93
N LYS A 145 7.50 19.42 0.69
CA LYS A 145 8.30 20.32 -0.16
C LYS A 145 7.88 20.37 -1.63
N TYR A 146 7.06 19.40 -2.09
CA TYR A 146 6.57 19.35 -3.48
C TYR A 146 5.17 19.94 -3.65
N LYS A 147 4.45 20.25 -2.56
CA LYS A 147 3.11 20.85 -2.65
C LYS A 147 3.15 22.17 -3.39
N ILE A 148 2.15 22.37 -4.24
CA ILE A 148 1.92 23.62 -4.97
C ILE A 148 0.48 24.09 -4.75
N LEU A 149 0.18 25.35 -5.11
CA LEU A 149 -1.17 25.89 -5.05
C LEU A 149 -2.07 25.22 -6.09
N SER A 150 -3.36 25.08 -5.78
CA SER A 150 -4.34 24.49 -6.72
C SER A 150 -4.40 25.22 -8.07
N SER A 151 -4.18 26.54 -8.06
CA SER A 151 -4.12 27.37 -9.27
C SER A 151 -2.92 27.09 -10.18
N GLN A 152 -1.90 26.41 -9.68
CA GLN A 152 -0.70 26.03 -10.42
C GLN A 152 -0.79 24.64 -11.04
N LYS A 153 -1.90 23.92 -10.78
CA LYS A 153 -2.08 22.56 -11.31
C LYS A 153 -2.46 22.57 -12.78
N GLU A 154 -1.93 21.61 -13.49
CA GLU A 154 -2.12 21.40 -14.92
C GLU A 154 -3.28 20.40 -15.18
N ASN A 155 -3.86 20.46 -16.36
CA ASN A 155 -4.93 19.56 -16.81
C ASN A 155 -4.36 18.16 -17.10
N ILE A 156 -3.88 17.50 -16.07
CA ILE A 156 -3.28 16.16 -16.13
C ILE A 156 -4.11 15.19 -15.30
N PHE A 157 -4.45 14.04 -15.92
CA PHE A 157 -4.79 12.81 -15.23
C PHE A 157 -3.53 11.96 -15.09
N VAL A 158 -3.16 11.60 -13.86
CA VAL A 158 -2.05 10.70 -13.61
C VAL A 158 -2.54 9.32 -13.17
N PHE A 159 -1.93 8.27 -13.71
CA PHE A 159 -2.10 6.89 -13.27
C PHE A 159 -0.85 6.46 -12.50
N PRO A 160 -0.85 6.58 -11.15
CA PRO A 160 0.36 6.43 -10.35
C PRO A 160 0.60 4.96 -9.93
N HIS A 161 0.20 4.03 -10.77
CA HIS A 161 0.29 2.59 -10.50
C HIS A 161 1.30 1.90 -11.40
N ARG A 162 1.69 0.69 -10.98
CA ARG A 162 2.34 -0.29 -11.85
C ARG A 162 1.42 -0.65 -13.01
N LEU A 163 1.99 -1.06 -14.13
CA LEU A 163 1.22 -1.51 -15.31
C LEU A 163 0.95 -3.01 -15.23
N SER A 164 0.42 -3.47 -14.09
CA SER A 164 0.07 -4.86 -13.85
C SER A 164 -1.44 -5.11 -14.06
N PRO A 165 -1.87 -6.35 -14.38
CA PRO A 165 -3.28 -6.65 -14.68
C PRO A 165 -4.24 -6.29 -13.57
N ASP A 166 -3.84 -6.36 -12.29
CA ASP A 166 -4.64 -5.98 -11.13
C ASP A 166 -4.92 -4.47 -11.08
N LYS A 167 -4.15 -3.65 -11.81
CA LYS A 167 -4.32 -2.19 -11.90
C LYS A 167 -5.11 -1.75 -13.14
N GLN A 168 -5.33 -2.63 -14.10
CA GLN A 168 -6.16 -2.43 -15.31
C GLN A 168 -5.79 -1.15 -16.11
N PRO A 169 -4.51 -0.98 -16.51
CA PRO A 169 -4.03 0.25 -17.17
C PRO A 169 -4.75 0.54 -18.51
N GLU A 170 -5.31 -0.47 -19.16
CA GLU A 170 -6.06 -0.34 -20.41
C GLU A 170 -7.34 0.52 -20.27
N ILE A 171 -7.96 0.54 -19.07
CA ILE A 171 -9.11 1.42 -18.80
C ILE A 171 -8.69 2.87 -18.82
N PHE A 172 -7.47 3.16 -18.32
CA PHE A 172 -6.95 4.52 -18.35
C PHE A 172 -6.61 4.99 -19.77
N ASP A 173 -6.14 4.07 -20.62
CA ASP A 173 -5.90 4.37 -22.04
C ASP A 173 -7.22 4.70 -22.78
N ASP A 174 -8.29 3.95 -22.51
CA ASP A 174 -9.61 4.23 -23.08
C ASP A 174 -10.17 5.60 -22.62
N LEU A 175 -9.90 6.01 -21.37
CA LEU A 175 -10.34 7.30 -20.85
C LEU A 175 -9.70 8.49 -21.58
N LYS A 176 -8.47 8.37 -22.04
CA LYS A 176 -7.75 9.41 -22.78
C LYS A 176 -8.53 9.87 -24.02
N GLU A 177 -9.18 8.95 -24.72
CA GLU A 177 -9.98 9.26 -25.90
C GLU A 177 -11.25 10.06 -25.55
N MET A 178 -11.72 9.98 -24.31
CA MET A 178 -12.94 10.62 -23.83
C MET A 178 -12.74 12.07 -23.37
N PHE A 179 -11.48 12.46 -23.07
CA PHE A 179 -11.12 13.76 -22.49
C PHE A 179 -9.89 14.36 -23.19
N PRO A 180 -10.02 14.76 -24.46
CA PRO A 180 -8.89 15.20 -25.30
C PRO A 180 -8.19 16.50 -24.83
N ASP A 181 -8.85 17.28 -23.97
CA ASP A 181 -8.30 18.53 -23.42
C ASP A 181 -7.41 18.30 -22.20
N TYR A 182 -7.18 17.02 -21.84
CA TYR A 182 -6.36 16.62 -20.70
C TYR A 182 -5.20 15.71 -21.12
N ASP A 183 -4.06 15.89 -20.47
CA ASP A 183 -2.95 14.94 -20.61
C ASP A 183 -3.18 13.73 -19.73
N PHE A 184 -2.99 12.54 -20.28
CA PHE A 184 -3.09 11.26 -19.58
C PHE A 184 -1.71 10.63 -19.45
N ILE A 185 -1.19 10.53 -18.22
CA ILE A 185 0.19 10.11 -17.94
C ILE A 185 0.19 8.89 -17.01
N LYS A 186 0.70 7.76 -17.51
CA LYS A 186 1.00 6.57 -16.69
C LYS A 186 2.43 6.68 -16.18
N THR A 187 2.62 6.73 -14.87
CA THR A 187 3.97 6.83 -14.29
C THR A 187 4.83 5.60 -14.55
N GLY A 188 4.18 4.44 -14.74
CA GLY A 188 4.87 3.19 -15.08
C GLY A 188 5.51 3.15 -16.48
N ASP A 189 5.10 4.04 -17.40
CA ASP A 189 5.71 4.18 -18.73
C ASP A 189 6.98 5.06 -18.70
N LEU A 190 7.24 5.75 -17.57
CA LEU A 190 8.27 6.76 -17.45
C LEU A 190 9.40 6.28 -16.53
N ASP A 191 10.63 6.65 -16.90
CA ASP A 191 11.82 6.43 -16.08
C ASP A 191 12.05 7.63 -15.13
N LEU A 192 11.17 7.76 -14.11
CA LEU A 192 11.21 8.87 -13.18
C LEU A 192 12.03 8.53 -11.93
N SER A 193 12.88 9.47 -11.52
CA SER A 193 13.38 9.49 -10.15
C SER A 193 12.23 9.82 -9.17
N LYS A 194 12.40 9.50 -7.89
CA LYS A 194 11.37 9.79 -6.87
C LYS A 194 11.01 11.29 -6.80
N PRO A 195 11.96 12.25 -6.87
CA PRO A 195 11.65 13.67 -6.98
C PRO A 195 10.84 14.07 -8.22
N GLU A 196 11.13 13.49 -9.38
CA GLU A 196 10.38 13.77 -10.62
C GLU A 196 8.97 13.20 -10.56
N TYR A 197 8.81 12.00 -9.99
CA TYR A 197 7.51 11.39 -9.72
C TYR A 197 6.66 12.30 -8.82
N TYR A 198 7.19 12.81 -7.71
CA TYR A 198 6.44 13.70 -6.82
C TYR A 198 6.10 15.05 -7.48
N LYS A 199 7.00 15.61 -8.29
CA LYS A 199 6.69 16.82 -9.07
C LYS A 199 5.57 16.59 -10.07
N LEU A 200 5.54 15.43 -10.74
CA LEU A 200 4.46 15.07 -11.65
C LEU A 200 3.12 14.95 -10.91
N LEU A 201 3.09 14.26 -9.77
CA LEU A 201 1.88 14.19 -8.95
C LEU A 201 1.43 15.59 -8.49
N ALA A 202 2.35 16.41 -7.99
CA ALA A 202 2.03 17.74 -7.48
C ALA A 202 1.38 18.64 -8.53
N LYS A 203 1.83 18.58 -9.80
CA LYS A 203 1.25 19.39 -10.86
C LYS A 203 -0.03 18.83 -11.49
N SER A 204 -0.34 17.55 -11.26
CA SER A 204 -1.54 16.91 -11.81
C SER A 204 -2.81 17.33 -11.06
N LYS A 205 -3.90 17.63 -11.79
CA LYS A 205 -5.21 17.91 -11.19
C LYS A 205 -5.88 16.66 -10.66
N PHE A 206 -5.81 15.57 -11.40
CA PHE A 206 -6.53 14.33 -11.09
C PHE A 206 -5.57 13.14 -11.02
N GLN A 207 -5.87 12.22 -10.12
CA GLN A 207 -5.31 10.88 -10.16
C GLN A 207 -6.42 9.87 -10.42
N PHE A 208 -6.13 8.85 -11.22
CA PHE A 208 -7.06 7.78 -11.55
C PHE A 208 -6.58 6.43 -11.03
N SER A 209 -7.51 5.67 -10.48
CA SER A 209 -7.31 4.27 -10.15
C SER A 209 -8.54 3.44 -10.51
N CYS A 210 -8.31 2.26 -11.04
CA CYS A 210 -9.30 1.20 -11.19
C CYS A 210 -8.78 -0.12 -10.63
N SER A 211 -7.89 -0.02 -9.64
CA SER A 211 -7.21 -1.16 -9.01
C SER A 211 -8.19 -2.16 -8.42
N LEU A 212 -7.93 -3.46 -8.66
CA LEU A 212 -8.67 -4.58 -8.07
C LEU A 212 -8.08 -5.00 -6.72
N HIS A 213 -6.85 -4.61 -6.43
CA HIS A 213 -6.13 -4.95 -5.22
C HIS A 213 -5.43 -3.72 -4.62
N GLU A 214 -5.83 -3.34 -3.41
CA GLU A 214 -5.19 -2.30 -2.60
C GLU A 214 -5.52 -2.48 -1.11
N ASN A 215 -4.51 -2.74 -0.31
CA ASN A 215 -4.66 -2.82 1.15
C ASN A 215 -4.56 -1.45 1.82
N TRP A 216 -3.81 -0.51 1.22
CA TRP A 216 -3.70 0.88 1.66
C TRP A 216 -3.70 1.88 0.50
N GLY A 217 -2.93 1.61 -0.57
CA GLY A 217 -2.88 2.45 -1.77
C GLY A 217 -1.90 3.62 -1.64
N ILE A 218 -0.62 3.33 -1.39
CA ILE A 218 0.43 4.35 -1.20
C ILE A 218 0.44 5.38 -2.31
N SER A 219 0.36 4.97 -3.58
CA SER A 219 0.41 5.88 -4.73
C SER A 219 -0.80 6.82 -4.82
N VAL A 220 -1.99 6.34 -4.43
CA VAL A 220 -3.20 7.16 -4.32
C VAL A 220 -3.06 8.16 -3.19
N PHE A 221 -2.56 7.70 -2.03
CA PHE A 221 -2.28 8.56 -0.90
C PHE A 221 -1.28 9.67 -1.25
N GLU A 222 -0.12 9.32 -1.84
CA GLU A 222 0.90 10.29 -2.27
C GLU A 222 0.31 11.34 -3.23
N SER A 223 -0.50 10.90 -4.21
CA SER A 223 -1.15 11.78 -5.17
C SER A 223 -2.14 12.76 -4.50
N MET A 224 -3.00 12.25 -3.61
CA MET A 224 -3.97 13.07 -2.88
C MET A 224 -3.28 14.03 -1.92
N PHE A 225 -2.22 13.58 -1.25
CA PHE A 225 -1.41 14.42 -0.36
C PHE A 225 -0.80 15.60 -1.11
N LEU A 226 -0.36 15.38 -2.35
CA LEU A 226 0.17 16.40 -3.25
C LEU A 226 -0.93 17.17 -4.00
N GLY A 227 -2.20 16.97 -3.63
CA GLY A 227 -3.35 17.76 -4.07
C GLY A 227 -4.02 17.26 -5.35
N CYS A 228 -3.82 16.04 -5.82
CA CYS A 228 -4.65 15.47 -6.86
C CYS A 228 -6.05 15.16 -6.33
N VAL A 229 -7.07 15.51 -7.09
CA VAL A 229 -8.44 15.03 -6.84
C VAL A 229 -8.53 13.55 -7.27
N PRO A 230 -9.00 12.64 -6.38
CA PRO A 230 -9.04 11.23 -6.70
C PRO A 230 -10.24 10.86 -7.57
N ILE A 231 -10.00 10.01 -8.56
CA ILE A 231 -11.00 9.25 -9.29
C ILE A 231 -10.73 7.78 -9.00
N ILE A 232 -11.32 7.25 -7.94
CA ILE A 232 -11.03 5.92 -7.38
C ILE A 232 -12.31 5.11 -7.16
N PRO A 233 -12.27 3.77 -7.25
CA PRO A 233 -13.46 2.93 -7.11
C PRO A 233 -13.86 2.71 -5.63
N ASP A 234 -15.14 2.51 -5.39
CA ASP A 234 -15.68 2.10 -4.08
C ASP A 234 -15.37 0.64 -3.77
N ARG A 235 -14.08 0.33 -3.61
CA ARG A 235 -13.58 -1.01 -3.27
C ARG A 235 -12.28 -0.94 -2.49
N CYS A 236 -11.84 -2.09 -2.00
CA CYS A 236 -10.60 -2.22 -1.22
C CYS A 236 -10.61 -1.27 -0.02
N SER A 237 -9.47 -0.72 0.34
CA SER A 237 -9.34 0.25 1.43
C SER A 237 -9.85 1.66 1.10
N TYR A 238 -10.16 1.96 -0.16
CA TYR A 238 -10.45 3.34 -0.59
C TYR A 238 -11.66 3.96 0.10
N ARG A 239 -12.79 3.21 0.20
CA ARG A 239 -13.99 3.71 0.86
C ARG A 239 -13.78 4.00 2.34
N GLU A 240 -13.05 3.13 3.02
CA GLU A 240 -12.72 3.25 4.43
C GLU A 240 -11.88 4.51 4.67
N MET A 241 -10.83 4.71 3.86
CA MET A 241 -9.89 5.80 4.01
C MET A 241 -10.45 7.13 3.52
N TYR A 242 -11.05 7.14 2.33
CA TYR A 242 -11.37 8.38 1.61
C TYR A 242 -12.87 8.73 1.62
N GLY A 243 -13.75 7.82 2.06
CA GLY A 243 -15.19 8.07 2.19
C GLY A 243 -15.94 7.89 0.89
N ARG A 244 -17.29 7.86 0.99
CA ARG A 244 -18.18 7.60 -0.14
C ARG A 244 -18.26 8.76 -1.15
N ASP A 245 -17.94 9.93 -0.71
CA ASP A 245 -18.03 11.18 -1.50
C ASP A 245 -16.87 11.38 -2.47
N LEU A 246 -15.81 10.59 -2.36
CA LEU A 246 -14.63 10.62 -3.23
C LEU A 246 -14.41 9.35 -4.06
N VAL A 247 -15.39 8.44 -4.08
CA VAL A 247 -15.27 7.17 -4.80
C VAL A 247 -16.39 7.01 -5.82
N TYR A 248 -16.10 6.36 -6.96
CA TYR A 248 -17.10 5.94 -7.93
C TYR A 248 -17.53 4.49 -7.71
N GLU A 249 -18.68 4.10 -8.28
CA GLU A 249 -19.25 2.76 -8.12
C GLU A 249 -18.28 1.67 -8.59
N SER A 250 -17.93 0.75 -7.71
CA SER A 250 -16.94 -0.33 -7.93
C SER A 250 -17.22 -1.13 -9.21
N ILE A 251 -18.50 -1.40 -9.50
CA ILE A 251 -18.90 -2.25 -10.62
C ILE A 251 -18.48 -1.68 -11.98
N TRP A 252 -18.31 -0.35 -12.13
CA TRP A 252 -18.04 0.26 -13.42
C TRP A 252 -16.68 -0.15 -14.01
N THR A 253 -15.71 -0.49 -13.16
CA THR A 253 -14.36 -0.92 -13.56
C THR A 253 -13.96 -2.27 -12.97
N TYR A 254 -14.92 -3.13 -12.62
CA TYR A 254 -14.62 -4.40 -11.96
C TYR A 254 -13.99 -5.44 -12.92
N SER A 255 -14.29 -5.35 -14.20
CA SER A 255 -13.72 -6.20 -15.25
C SER A 255 -13.86 -5.53 -16.63
N PRO A 256 -13.18 -6.03 -17.67
CA PRO A 256 -13.34 -5.53 -19.04
C PRO A 256 -14.80 -5.56 -19.54
N LYS A 257 -15.58 -6.56 -19.11
CA LYS A 257 -17.02 -6.63 -19.44
C LYS A 257 -17.80 -5.48 -18.80
N HIS A 258 -17.57 -5.22 -17.52
CA HIS A 258 -18.22 -4.14 -16.80
C HIS A 258 -17.78 -2.78 -17.34
N TRP A 259 -16.50 -2.61 -17.66
CA TRP A 259 -16.01 -1.40 -18.30
C TRP A 259 -16.77 -1.07 -19.58
N LYS A 260 -16.89 -2.04 -20.50
CA LYS A 260 -17.68 -1.86 -21.75
C LYS A 260 -19.12 -1.44 -21.51
N GLN A 261 -19.72 -1.93 -20.42
CA GLN A 261 -21.13 -1.63 -20.07
C GLN A 261 -21.27 -0.26 -19.40
N TYR A 262 -20.33 0.14 -18.56
CA TYR A 262 -20.49 1.29 -17.64
C TYR A 262 -19.55 2.47 -17.93
N LYS A 263 -18.76 2.44 -18.99
CA LYS A 263 -17.81 3.52 -19.32
C LYS A 263 -18.43 4.91 -19.40
N ASP A 264 -19.67 5.01 -19.89
CA ASP A 264 -20.38 6.29 -20.00
C ASP A 264 -20.83 6.81 -18.61
N HIS A 265 -21.09 5.93 -17.64
CA HIS A 265 -21.37 6.32 -16.26
C HIS A 265 -20.13 6.91 -15.62
N LEU A 266 -18.97 6.25 -15.80
CA LEU A 266 -17.71 6.78 -15.29
C LEU A 266 -17.33 8.09 -15.97
N LYS A 267 -17.53 8.22 -17.29
CA LYS A 267 -17.36 9.48 -18.03
C LYS A 267 -18.21 10.60 -17.42
N THR A 268 -19.49 10.34 -17.16
CA THR A 268 -20.40 11.31 -16.53
C THR A 268 -19.92 11.73 -15.15
N TYR A 269 -19.49 10.75 -14.32
CA TYR A 269 -18.93 11.02 -12.99
C TYR A 269 -17.66 11.89 -13.07
N ILE A 270 -16.71 11.54 -13.94
CA ILE A 270 -15.48 12.33 -14.14
C ILE A 270 -15.82 13.74 -14.59
N THR A 271 -16.74 13.90 -15.56
CA THR A 271 -17.18 15.22 -16.04
C THR A 271 -17.76 16.06 -14.90
N MET A 272 -18.58 15.47 -14.04
CA MET A 272 -19.11 16.17 -12.84
C MET A 272 -17.99 16.59 -11.91
N VAL A 273 -17.03 15.74 -11.62
CA VAL A 273 -15.88 16.05 -10.75
C VAL A 273 -15.03 17.19 -11.36
N MET A 274 -14.83 17.18 -12.68
CA MET A 274 -14.11 18.24 -13.40
C MET A 274 -14.81 19.59 -13.29
N LEU A 275 -16.14 19.61 -13.49
CA LEU A 275 -16.96 20.84 -13.39
C LEU A 275 -17.00 21.42 -11.97
N GLN A 276 -16.86 20.57 -10.96
CA GLN A 276 -16.86 20.92 -9.54
C GLN A 276 -15.46 20.80 -8.92
N TYR A 277 -14.40 21.03 -9.70
CA TYR A 277 -13.02 20.77 -9.30
C TYR A 277 -12.65 21.38 -7.94
N ASP A 278 -12.94 22.66 -7.71
CA ASP A 278 -12.57 23.36 -6.47
C ASP A 278 -13.26 22.76 -5.22
N GLU A 279 -14.50 22.30 -5.38
CA GLU A 279 -15.23 21.62 -4.32
C GLU A 279 -14.59 20.25 -4.00
N TYR A 280 -14.32 19.44 -5.03
CA TYR A 280 -13.67 18.13 -4.85
C TYR A 280 -12.23 18.28 -4.35
N TYR A 281 -11.51 19.30 -4.78
CA TYR A 281 -10.19 19.61 -4.26
C TYR A 281 -10.25 19.91 -2.74
N THR A 282 -11.16 20.78 -2.32
CA THR A 282 -11.36 21.11 -0.91
C THR A 282 -11.72 19.87 -0.08
N ARG A 283 -12.67 19.06 -0.56
CA ARG A 283 -13.05 17.79 0.09
C ARG A 283 -11.84 16.85 0.21
N THR A 284 -11.02 16.77 -0.82
CA THR A 284 -9.81 15.94 -0.82
C THR A 284 -8.84 16.39 0.26
N GLN A 285 -8.58 17.71 0.39
CA GLN A 285 -7.67 18.22 1.42
C GLN A 285 -8.21 17.93 2.84
N LEU A 286 -9.49 18.17 3.09
CA LEU A 286 -10.11 17.86 4.38
C LEU A 286 -10.04 16.35 4.70
N ARG A 287 -10.21 15.50 3.69
CA ARG A 287 -10.10 14.06 3.86
C ARG A 287 -8.68 13.63 4.19
N MET A 288 -7.68 14.27 3.56
CA MET A 288 -6.28 13.96 3.81
C MET A 288 -5.84 14.26 5.24
N GLU A 289 -6.33 15.33 5.87
CA GLU A 289 -6.06 15.60 7.29
C GLU A 289 -6.57 14.46 8.20
N ARG A 290 -7.73 13.90 7.87
CA ARG A 290 -8.25 12.72 8.58
C ARG A 290 -7.42 11.47 8.32
N VAL A 291 -7.03 11.23 7.05
CA VAL A 291 -6.21 10.06 6.69
C VAL A 291 -4.86 10.10 7.39
N LYS A 292 -4.20 11.27 7.41
CA LYS A 292 -2.95 11.47 8.14
C LYS A 292 -3.07 11.05 9.60
N LYS A 293 -4.12 11.52 10.28
CA LYS A 293 -4.34 11.26 11.70
C LYS A 293 -4.63 9.78 12.01
N TYR A 294 -5.42 9.11 11.17
CA TYR A 294 -5.95 7.78 11.51
C TYR A 294 -5.25 6.61 10.81
N TYR A 295 -4.49 6.88 9.74
CA TYR A 295 -3.89 5.83 8.92
C TYR A 295 -2.38 6.00 8.70
N CYS A 296 -1.75 7.03 9.27
CA CYS A 296 -0.32 7.31 9.01
C CYS A 296 0.48 7.56 10.29
N ASP A 297 -0.16 7.52 11.46
CA ASP A 297 0.46 7.85 12.73
C ASP A 297 1.12 6.60 13.35
N TRP A 298 2.39 6.73 13.71
CA TRP A 298 3.13 5.69 14.42
C TRP A 298 2.57 5.45 15.82
N ASP A 299 2.09 6.48 16.49
CA ASP A 299 1.57 6.40 17.87
C ASP A 299 0.48 5.32 17.99
N ARG A 300 -0.31 5.09 16.95
CA ARG A 300 -1.32 4.04 16.93
C ARG A 300 -0.77 2.62 17.01
N ILE A 301 0.43 2.41 16.50
CA ILE A 301 1.13 1.13 16.63
C ILE A 301 1.69 1.01 18.06
N GLU A 302 2.30 2.08 18.58
CA GLU A 302 2.85 2.09 19.93
C GLU A 302 1.76 1.88 20.99
N GLU A 303 0.59 2.53 20.87
CA GLU A 303 -0.57 2.32 21.74
C GLU A 303 -1.02 0.85 21.78
N GLU A 304 -0.97 0.18 20.65
CA GLU A 304 -1.34 -1.24 20.56
C GLU A 304 -0.20 -2.17 21.03
N MET A 305 1.04 -1.73 21.09
CA MET A 305 2.17 -2.56 21.59
C MET A 305 2.18 -2.66 23.12
N ILE A 306 1.65 -1.66 23.81
CA ILE A 306 1.47 -1.64 25.27
C ILE A 306 0.32 -2.58 25.67
#